data_cd69ab0a84ac4044d3dde47f3d7c8613
#
_entry.id   cd69ab0a84ac4044d3dde47f3d7c8613
#
_cell.length_a   1.000
_cell.length_b   1.000
_cell.length_c   1.000
_cell.angle_alpha   90.00
_cell.angle_beta   90.00
_cell.angle_gamma   90.00
#
_symmetry.space_group_name_H-M   'P 1'
#
loop_
_entity.id
_entity.type
_entity.pdbx_description
1 polymer ?
#
loop_
_entity_poly.entity_id
_entity_poly.type
_entity_poly.pdbx_seq_one_letter_code
_entity_poly.pdbx_strand_id
1 'polypeptide(L)'
;MYLLAFLLTANHEESEQCFLSAVEEAFKEPAVFKEWVRSWIKRRLIENAIKIVSPALAGNGQRRELWSAGQREAQRECQIDSVTKLAALERFVFVMSILERYSNWDCALLMGCSMNRVAQARMKALRRLPDLAALFPRGHGLRMARLGVTA
;
A
#
# COMPACT_ATOMS: atom_id res chain seq x y z
N MET A 1 0.43 12.86 2.73
CA MET A 1 -0.56 12.33 1.77
C MET A 1 0.02 12.12 0.38
N TYR A 2 0.74 13.09 -0.21
CA TYR A 2 1.38 12.92 -1.52
C TYR A 2 2.34 11.72 -1.56
N LEU A 3 3.19 11.54 -0.53
CA LEU A 3 4.07 10.38 -0.45
C LEU A 3 3.32 9.04 -0.50
N LEU A 4 2.15 8.96 0.14
CA LEU A 4 1.32 7.76 0.07
C LEU A 4 0.84 7.49 -1.36
N ALA A 5 0.37 8.53 -2.08
CA ALA A 5 0.00 8.42 -3.47
C ALA A 5 1.18 7.92 -4.32
N PHE A 6 2.36 8.50 -4.12
CA PHE A 6 3.58 8.12 -4.84
C PHE A 6 4.01 6.68 -4.56
N LEU A 7 3.97 6.25 -3.30
CA LEU A 7 4.28 4.86 -2.96
C LEU A 7 3.30 3.85 -3.59
N LEU A 8 2.04 4.25 -3.82
CA LEU A 8 1.04 3.38 -4.44
C LEU A 8 1.16 3.37 -5.97
N THR A 9 1.33 4.53 -6.61
CA THR A 9 1.35 4.63 -8.07
C THR A 9 2.73 4.40 -8.68
N ALA A 10 3.81 4.75 -7.95
CA ALA A 10 5.20 4.79 -8.44
C ALA A 10 5.39 5.68 -9.68
N ASN A 11 4.54 6.69 -9.84
CA ASN A 11 4.58 7.65 -10.94
C ASN A 11 4.14 9.01 -10.41
N HIS A 12 4.89 10.08 -10.70
CA HIS A 12 4.62 11.42 -10.19
C HIS A 12 3.31 11.99 -10.73
N GLU A 13 3.04 11.84 -12.03
CA GLU A 13 1.82 12.34 -12.67
C GLU A 13 0.57 11.64 -12.10
N GLU A 14 0.60 10.31 -12.02
CA GLU A 14 -0.49 9.53 -11.43
C GLU A 14 -0.67 9.84 -9.93
N SER A 15 0.42 10.14 -9.21
CA SER A 15 0.39 10.53 -7.79
C SER A 15 -0.29 11.87 -7.59
N GLU A 16 0.04 12.84 -8.42
CA GLU A 16 -0.55 14.17 -8.39
C GLU A 16 -2.05 14.11 -8.72
N GLN A 17 -2.42 13.41 -9.78
CA GLN A 17 -3.81 13.19 -10.14
C GLN A 17 -4.59 12.50 -9.02
N CYS A 18 -4.04 11.45 -8.45
CA CYS A 18 -4.65 10.71 -7.34
C CYS A 18 -4.84 11.59 -6.11
N PHE A 19 -3.84 12.40 -5.76
CA PHE A 19 -3.89 13.31 -4.62
C PHE A 19 -4.90 14.43 -4.83
N LEU A 20 -4.87 15.11 -5.98
CA LEU A 20 -5.81 16.19 -6.30
C LEU A 20 -7.24 15.71 -6.29
N SER A 21 -7.54 14.56 -6.93
CA SER A 21 -8.88 13.98 -6.93
C SER A 21 -9.38 13.67 -5.50
N ALA A 22 -8.52 13.12 -4.64
CA ALA A 22 -8.91 12.82 -3.26
C ALA A 22 -9.19 14.09 -2.44
N VAL A 23 -8.44 15.17 -2.68
CA VAL A 23 -8.64 16.46 -2.03
C VAL A 23 -9.90 17.15 -2.54
N GLU A 24 -10.14 17.16 -3.85
CA GLU A 24 -11.38 17.72 -4.43
C GLU A 24 -12.63 17.02 -3.91
N GLU A 25 -12.61 15.69 -3.82
CA GLU A 25 -13.71 14.93 -3.23
C GLU A 25 -13.95 15.32 -1.76
N ALA A 26 -12.86 15.57 -1.00
CA ALA A 26 -12.96 15.97 0.39
C ALA A 26 -13.64 17.34 0.57
N PHE A 27 -13.45 18.28 -0.37
CA PHE A 27 -14.07 19.59 -0.31
C PHE A 27 -15.58 19.58 -0.68
N LYS A 28 -16.04 18.54 -1.36
CA LYS A 28 -17.46 18.39 -1.73
C LYS A 28 -18.31 17.85 -0.59
N GLU A 29 -17.70 17.21 0.40
CA GLU A 29 -18.40 16.66 1.56
C GLU A 29 -18.65 17.76 2.61
N PRO A 30 -19.84 17.79 3.24
CA PRO A 30 -20.12 18.74 4.31
C PRO A 30 -19.18 18.56 5.50
N ALA A 31 -18.66 19.66 6.00
CA ALA A 31 -17.58 19.76 7.02
C ALA A 31 -17.93 19.20 8.43
N VAL A 32 -18.77 18.19 8.52
CA VAL A 32 -19.33 17.69 9.78
C VAL A 32 -18.30 16.94 10.64
N PHE A 33 -17.18 16.48 10.04
CA PHE A 33 -16.23 15.62 10.77
C PHE A 33 -14.77 15.99 10.50
N LYS A 34 -14.32 17.13 11.02
CA LYS A 34 -12.92 17.56 10.89
C LYS A 34 -11.90 16.52 11.38
N GLU A 35 -12.25 15.75 12.42
CA GLU A 35 -11.37 14.71 12.97
C GLU A 35 -11.22 13.48 12.04
N TRP A 36 -12.23 13.20 11.22
CA TRP A 36 -12.24 12.05 10.32
C TRP A 36 -11.75 12.36 8.90
N VAL A 37 -11.62 13.65 8.55
CA VAL A 37 -11.23 14.12 7.21
C VAL A 37 -9.92 13.47 6.77
N ARG A 38 -8.94 13.39 7.65
CA ARG A 38 -7.64 12.82 7.32
C ARG A 38 -7.74 11.33 6.96
N SER A 39 -8.47 10.55 7.74
CA SER A 39 -8.67 9.12 7.48
C SER A 39 -9.51 8.89 6.23
N TRP A 40 -10.50 9.75 6.01
CA TRP A 40 -11.34 9.72 4.83
C TRP A 40 -10.55 10.05 3.55
N ILE A 41 -9.77 11.15 3.53
CA ILE A 41 -8.89 11.51 2.40
C ILE A 41 -7.92 10.36 2.10
N LYS A 42 -7.31 9.77 3.13
CA LYS A 42 -6.41 8.63 2.99
C LYS A 42 -7.09 7.46 2.28
N ARG A 43 -8.30 7.12 2.71
CA ARG A 43 -9.07 6.03 2.10
C ARG A 43 -9.41 6.33 0.64
N ARG A 44 -9.88 7.56 0.32
CA ARG A 44 -10.17 8.00 -1.05
C ARG A 44 -8.93 7.96 -1.94
N LEU A 45 -7.80 8.39 -1.40
CA LEU A 45 -6.52 8.33 -2.10
C LEU A 45 -6.15 6.89 -2.46
N ILE A 46 -6.30 5.94 -1.54
CA ILE A 46 -6.05 4.51 -1.81
C ILE A 46 -7.03 3.99 -2.88
N GLU A 47 -8.31 4.29 -2.77
CA GLU A 47 -9.34 3.89 -3.74
C GLU A 47 -9.05 4.45 -5.15
N ASN A 48 -8.64 5.73 -5.24
CA ASN A 48 -8.26 6.36 -6.51
C ASN A 48 -6.98 5.74 -7.10
N ALA A 49 -5.98 5.49 -6.26
CA ALA A 49 -4.77 4.79 -6.70
C ALA A 49 -5.07 3.36 -7.22
N ILE A 50 -5.98 2.64 -6.59
CA ILE A 50 -6.43 1.31 -7.07
C ILE A 50 -7.08 1.42 -8.45
N LYS A 51 -7.91 2.42 -8.68
CA LYS A 51 -8.57 2.65 -9.98
C LYS A 51 -7.54 2.95 -11.09
N ILE A 52 -6.56 3.81 -10.79
CA ILE A 52 -5.52 4.23 -11.76
C ILE A 52 -4.61 3.05 -12.10
N VAL A 53 -4.07 2.36 -11.10
CA VAL A 53 -3.03 1.33 -11.29
C VAL A 53 -3.62 -0.05 -11.57
N SER A 54 -4.86 -0.34 -11.09
CA SER A 54 -5.53 -1.65 -11.19
C SER A 54 -4.63 -2.83 -10.75
N PRO A 55 -4.09 -2.82 -9.52
CA PRO A 55 -3.03 -3.73 -9.09
C PRO A 55 -3.43 -5.22 -9.13
N ALA A 56 -4.72 -5.53 -8.98
CA ALA A 56 -5.22 -6.89 -9.05
C ALA A 56 -5.21 -7.47 -10.48
N LEU A 57 -5.32 -6.62 -11.50
CA LEU A 57 -5.28 -6.98 -12.92
C LEU A 57 -3.86 -6.95 -13.48
N ALA A 58 -2.98 -6.14 -12.89
CA ALA A 58 -1.58 -6.07 -13.28
C ALA A 58 -0.93 -7.44 -13.05
N GLY A 59 -0.72 -8.17 -14.13
CA GLY A 59 0.04 -9.42 -14.10
C GLY A 59 1.47 -9.16 -13.60
N ASN A 60 2.18 -10.22 -13.21
CA ASN A 60 3.55 -10.16 -12.67
C ASN A 60 4.60 -9.51 -13.60
N GLY A 61 4.21 -8.93 -14.73
CA GLY A 61 5.08 -8.53 -15.84
C GLY A 61 5.21 -7.04 -16.13
N GLN A 62 4.48 -6.16 -15.48
CA GLN A 62 4.69 -4.72 -15.72
C GLN A 62 5.77 -4.16 -14.80
N ARG A 63 7.00 -4.53 -15.10
CA ARG A 63 8.17 -3.72 -14.80
C ARG A 63 8.10 -2.49 -15.71
N ARG A 64 7.48 -1.40 -15.27
CA ARG A 64 7.74 -0.11 -15.89
C ARG A 64 9.16 0.30 -15.53
N GLU A 65 10.08 -0.01 -16.41
CA GLU A 65 11.39 0.60 -16.41
C GLU A 65 11.23 2.07 -16.77
N LEU A 66 11.23 2.91 -15.77
CA LEU A 66 11.45 4.34 -15.93
C LEU A 66 12.08 4.85 -14.63
N TRP A 67 13.38 4.79 -14.58
CA TRP A 67 14.22 5.82 -13.95
C TRP A 67 15.70 5.48 -14.05
N SER A 68 16.38 6.12 -14.96
CA SER A 68 17.81 6.36 -14.89
C SER A 68 17.97 7.86 -14.68
N ALA A 69 18.58 8.26 -13.61
CA ALA A 69 19.59 9.29 -13.42
C ALA A 69 19.48 9.98 -12.06
N GLY A 70 20.58 10.04 -11.33
CA GLY A 70 20.76 10.94 -10.18
C GLY A 70 21.36 10.23 -8.96
N GLN A 71 22.66 9.99 -8.97
CA GLN A 71 23.42 9.56 -7.78
C GLN A 71 23.49 10.67 -6.75
N ARG A 72 23.35 10.27 -5.47
CA ARG A 72 23.75 10.93 -4.24
C ARG A 72 22.70 11.69 -3.44
N GLU A 73 21.80 10.90 -2.84
CA GLU A 73 21.35 11.15 -1.46
C GLU A 73 20.97 9.80 -0.84
N ALA A 74 21.96 9.02 -0.50
CA ALA A 74 22.06 7.58 -0.70
C ALA A 74 21.39 6.68 0.35
N GLN A 75 20.66 7.15 1.35
CA GLN A 75 20.14 6.20 2.35
C GLN A 75 18.61 6.25 2.56
N ARG A 76 17.98 7.39 2.39
CA ARG A 76 16.50 7.49 2.47
C ARG A 76 15.83 7.28 1.11
N GLU A 77 16.46 7.71 0.03
CA GLU A 77 16.02 7.44 -1.35
C GLU A 77 16.01 5.95 -1.67
N CYS A 78 16.96 5.19 -1.12
CA CYS A 78 17.04 3.74 -1.32
C CYS A 78 15.80 2.98 -0.82
N GLN A 79 15.13 3.42 0.25
CA GLN A 79 13.96 2.73 0.81
C GLN A 79 12.69 3.00 -0.01
N ILE A 80 12.44 4.25 -0.40
CA ILE A 80 11.31 4.63 -1.25
C ILE A 80 11.45 3.97 -2.61
N ASP A 81 12.63 4.03 -3.19
CA ASP A 81 13.00 3.41 -4.45
C ASP A 81 12.77 1.88 -4.44
N SER A 82 13.11 1.24 -3.34
CA SER A 82 12.89 -0.20 -3.17
C SER A 82 11.41 -0.57 -3.17
N VAL A 83 10.55 0.26 -2.55
CA VAL A 83 9.10 0.06 -2.55
C VAL A 83 8.50 0.30 -3.93
N THR A 84 8.92 1.36 -4.63
CA THR A 84 8.40 1.68 -5.97
C THR A 84 8.76 0.64 -7.03
N LYS A 85 9.88 -0.09 -6.84
CA LYS A 85 10.31 -1.20 -7.71
C LYS A 85 9.54 -2.51 -7.50
N LEU A 86 8.71 -2.63 -6.48
CA LEU A 86 7.83 -3.79 -6.30
C LEU A 86 6.80 -3.88 -7.43
N ALA A 87 6.37 -5.10 -7.74
CA ALA A 87 5.21 -5.30 -8.62
C ALA A 87 3.97 -4.61 -8.00
N ALA A 88 3.07 -4.09 -8.85
CA ALA A 88 1.94 -3.27 -8.39
C ALA A 88 1.17 -3.90 -7.22
N LEU A 89 0.76 -5.17 -7.33
CA LEU A 89 0.04 -5.84 -6.26
C LEU A 89 0.88 -5.97 -4.97
N GLU A 90 2.16 -6.32 -5.08
CA GLU A 90 3.07 -6.44 -3.93
C GLU A 90 3.25 -5.09 -3.25
N ARG A 91 3.39 -4.01 -4.03
CA ARG A 91 3.54 -2.64 -3.56
C ARG A 91 2.28 -2.16 -2.83
N PHE A 92 1.10 -2.33 -3.43
CA PHE A 92 -0.16 -1.99 -2.80
C PHE A 92 -0.36 -2.73 -1.48
N VAL A 93 -0.17 -4.05 -1.49
CA VAL A 93 -0.30 -4.86 -0.26
C VAL A 93 0.72 -4.42 0.80
N PHE A 94 1.96 -4.13 0.42
CA PHE A 94 2.97 -3.65 1.36
C PHE A 94 2.57 -2.31 1.97
N VAL A 95 2.24 -1.31 1.16
CA VAL A 95 1.85 0.02 1.62
C VAL A 95 0.62 -0.05 2.50
N MET A 96 -0.43 -0.74 2.07
CA MET A 96 -1.69 -0.84 2.81
C MET A 96 -1.52 -1.63 4.12
N SER A 97 -0.93 -2.83 4.07
CA SER A 97 -0.91 -3.71 5.24
C SER A 97 0.22 -3.43 6.23
N ILE A 98 1.36 -2.89 5.78
CA ILE A 98 2.52 -2.62 6.63
C ILE A 98 2.56 -1.16 7.06
N LEU A 99 2.47 -0.22 6.13
CA LEU A 99 2.57 1.20 6.45
C LEU A 99 1.27 1.76 7.02
N GLU A 100 0.15 1.42 6.41
CA GLU A 100 -1.17 1.94 6.78
C GLU A 100 -1.98 1.02 7.70
N ARG A 101 -1.47 -0.16 8.02
CA ARG A 101 -2.03 -1.13 8.97
C ARG A 101 -3.43 -1.67 8.61
N TYR A 102 -3.77 -1.72 7.35
CA TYR A 102 -4.98 -2.41 6.89
C TYR A 102 -4.85 -3.93 7.11
N SER A 103 -5.96 -4.56 7.46
CA SER A 103 -6.00 -6.03 7.54
C SER A 103 -5.89 -6.66 6.15
N ASN A 104 -5.52 -7.94 6.08
CA ASN A 104 -5.52 -8.66 4.81
C ASN A 104 -6.92 -8.71 4.18
N TRP A 105 -7.96 -8.73 5.01
CA TRP A 105 -9.35 -8.70 4.57
C TRP A 105 -9.71 -7.36 3.93
N ASP A 106 -9.35 -6.24 4.57
CA ASP A 106 -9.58 -4.90 4.01
C ASP A 106 -8.83 -4.71 2.68
N CYS A 107 -7.58 -5.18 2.61
CA CYS A 107 -6.80 -5.16 1.38
C CYS A 107 -7.48 -5.97 0.28
N ALA A 108 -7.96 -7.17 0.60
CA ALA A 108 -8.65 -8.04 -0.35
C ALA A 108 -9.95 -7.40 -0.87
N LEU A 109 -10.73 -6.81 0.03
CA LEU A 109 -11.98 -6.13 -0.27
C LEU A 109 -11.75 -4.91 -1.19
N LEU A 110 -10.82 -4.02 -0.82
CA LEU A 110 -10.55 -2.80 -1.58
C LEU A 110 -9.96 -3.08 -2.96
N MET A 111 -9.11 -4.10 -3.08
CA MET A 111 -8.48 -4.47 -4.36
C MET A 111 -9.29 -5.46 -5.18
N GLY A 112 -10.42 -5.97 -4.68
CA GLY A 112 -11.26 -6.94 -5.39
C GLY A 112 -10.55 -8.28 -5.67
N CYS A 113 -9.72 -8.77 -4.74
CA CYS A 113 -8.97 -10.00 -4.92
C CYS A 113 -9.08 -10.93 -3.70
N SER A 114 -8.63 -12.18 -3.82
CA SER A 114 -8.70 -13.14 -2.72
C SER A 114 -7.69 -12.84 -1.62
N MET A 115 -8.03 -13.18 -0.36
CA MET A 115 -7.12 -13.07 0.79
C MET A 115 -5.81 -13.85 0.60
N ASN A 116 -5.88 -15.02 -0.06
CA ASN A 116 -4.69 -15.81 -0.37
C ASN A 116 -3.74 -15.04 -1.29
N ARG A 117 -4.27 -14.32 -2.28
CA ARG A 117 -3.48 -13.50 -3.19
C ARG A 117 -2.82 -12.34 -2.45
N VAL A 118 -3.54 -11.69 -1.52
CA VAL A 118 -2.99 -10.66 -0.64
C VAL A 118 -1.88 -11.23 0.25
N ALA A 119 -2.11 -12.37 0.90
CA ALA A 119 -1.11 -13.00 1.76
C ALA A 119 0.18 -13.37 0.99
N GLN A 120 0.03 -13.93 -0.22
CA GLN A 120 1.17 -14.24 -1.10
C GLN A 120 1.93 -12.98 -1.53
N ALA A 121 1.22 -11.93 -1.94
CA ALA A 121 1.83 -10.66 -2.33
C ALA A 121 2.58 -10.01 -1.15
N ARG A 122 2.00 -10.05 0.06
CA ARG A 122 2.65 -9.58 1.28
C ARG A 122 3.95 -10.33 1.57
N MET A 123 3.92 -11.66 1.47
CA MET A 123 5.12 -12.47 1.68
C MET A 123 6.21 -12.18 0.65
N LYS A 124 5.83 -11.99 -0.61
CA LYS A 124 6.78 -11.63 -1.68
C LYS A 124 7.39 -10.25 -1.44
N ALA A 125 6.57 -9.26 -1.09
CA ALA A 125 7.04 -7.90 -0.79
C ALA A 125 8.04 -7.91 0.38
N LEU A 126 7.73 -8.58 1.49
CA LEU A 126 8.62 -8.68 2.66
C LEU A 126 9.95 -9.40 2.36
N ARG A 127 9.95 -10.37 1.45
CA ARG A 127 11.19 -11.04 1.00
C ARG A 127 12.08 -10.13 0.16
N ARG A 128 11.49 -9.21 -0.60
CA ARG A 128 12.23 -8.26 -1.43
C ARG A 128 12.71 -7.03 -0.68
N LEU A 129 12.13 -6.76 0.50
CA LEU A 129 12.43 -5.62 1.34
C LEU A 129 12.86 -6.06 2.75
N PRO A 130 13.94 -6.83 2.91
CA PRO A 130 14.35 -7.39 4.20
C PRO A 130 14.67 -6.29 5.23
N ASP A 131 15.30 -5.20 4.82
CA ASP A 131 15.67 -4.09 5.70
C ASP A 131 14.45 -3.34 6.23
N LEU A 132 13.44 -3.14 5.38
CA LEU A 132 12.17 -2.54 5.80
C LEU A 132 11.33 -3.50 6.65
N ALA A 133 11.39 -4.80 6.37
CA ALA A 133 10.69 -5.81 7.16
C ALA A 133 11.19 -5.88 8.61
N ALA A 134 12.48 -5.59 8.84
CA ALA A 134 13.07 -5.54 10.18
C ALA A 134 12.57 -4.35 11.02
N LEU A 135 12.20 -3.24 10.39
CA LEU A 135 11.64 -2.06 11.07
C LEU A 135 10.18 -2.25 11.52
N PHE A 136 9.48 -3.23 10.95
CA PHE A 136 8.09 -3.54 11.28
C PHE A 136 8.00 -4.98 11.82
N PRO A 137 8.41 -5.23 13.09
CA PRO A 137 8.35 -6.56 13.67
C PRO A 137 6.92 -7.09 13.56
N ARG A 138 6.80 -8.34 13.13
CA ARG A 138 5.55 -9.06 12.90
C ARG A 138 4.63 -8.87 14.10
N GLY A 139 3.64 -8.02 13.97
CA GLY A 139 2.56 -7.93 14.94
C GLY A 139 1.96 -9.34 15.13
N HIS A 140 1.89 -9.75 16.35
CA HIS A 140 1.44 -11.01 16.90
C HIS A 140 0.47 -11.76 15.98
N GLY A 141 0.98 -12.81 15.33
CA GLY A 141 0.13 -13.86 14.82
C GLY A 141 -0.72 -14.38 15.97
N LEU A 142 -2.02 -14.44 15.76
CA LEU A 142 -2.99 -15.08 16.61
C LEU A 142 -2.41 -16.41 17.13
N ARG A 143 -2.00 -16.42 18.41
CA ARG A 143 -1.91 -17.65 19.18
C ARG A 143 -3.32 -18.19 19.23
N MET A 144 -3.63 -19.13 18.37
CA MET A 144 -4.72 -20.06 18.61
C MET A 144 -4.41 -20.72 19.95
N ALA A 145 -5.07 -20.25 21.00
CA ALA A 145 -5.14 -20.96 22.24
C ALA A 145 -5.77 -22.32 21.92
N ARG A 146 -4.97 -23.37 21.97
CA ARG A 146 -5.45 -24.74 22.09
C ARG A 146 -6.25 -24.80 23.38
N LEU A 147 -7.56 -24.71 23.25
CA LEU A 147 -8.47 -25.20 24.29
C LEU A 147 -8.29 -26.71 24.31
N GLY A 148 -7.47 -27.16 25.23
CA GLY A 148 -7.41 -28.56 25.61
C GLY A 148 -8.74 -28.93 26.24
N VAL A 149 -9.54 -29.65 25.51
CA VAL A 149 -10.62 -30.47 26.08
C VAL A 149 -9.95 -31.74 26.57
N THR A 150 -9.77 -31.86 27.87
CA THR A 150 -9.56 -33.15 28.54
C THR A 150 -10.90 -33.57 29.09
N ALA A 151 -11.24 -34.81 28.76
CA ALA A 151 -12.40 -35.58 29.18
C ALA A 151 -12.62 -35.62 30.71
#